data_6324b38444c94adc73e9f8c1bd1eb586
#
_entry.id   6324b38444c94adc73e9f8c1bd1eb586
#
_cell.length_a   1.000
_cell.length_b   1.000
_cell.length_c   1.000
_cell.angle_alpha   90.00
_cell.angle_beta   90.00
_cell.angle_gamma   90.00
#
_symmetry.space_group_name_H-M   'P 1'
#
loop_
_entity.id
_entity.type
_entity.pdbx_description
1 polymer ?
#
loop_
_entity_poly.entity_id
_entity_poly.type
_entity_poly.pdbx_seq_one_letter_code
_entity_poly.pdbx_strand_id
1 'polypeptide(L)'
;MLGSQSADLPVVIDEETKLKLMDYYHLNDPLYLQFFHYLKDAAHLDFGYSIFYNVPVVDVISGRLPWTLLLMGSALLLSTVLGILFGLESSWNRGKKLDSLLLIGLPLFRSVPVFFLGSILIFLFGYRLGMFPVSGALTPYMDYQGFSSMVKDIASHLILPLACLSAFEMPGTYLLVRNVCSQQLESPYVLMDIARGLKDSHVKRHILLNSIGPVVNQVAAMLGFMVGGALFVETVFSYPGMGLLVYNAFIERDYPVLQGAFVFIALFVLACNYAADIVCSYIDGRAGQE
;
A
#
# COMPACT_ATOMS: atom_id res chain seq x y z
N MET A 1 24.42 -30.48 -6.71
CA MET A 1 25.19 -29.76 -7.74
C MET A 1 24.48 -29.93 -9.07
N LEU A 2 23.56 -29.07 -9.42
CA LEU A 2 23.05 -28.87 -10.78
C LEU A 2 23.00 -27.36 -10.97
N GLY A 3 24.04 -26.85 -11.64
CA GLY A 3 24.15 -25.47 -12.00
C GLY A 3 23.07 -25.12 -13.02
N SER A 4 22.19 -24.19 -12.65
CA SER A 4 21.38 -23.47 -13.60
C SER A 4 22.28 -22.51 -14.38
N GLN A 5 22.87 -22.98 -15.46
CA GLN A 5 23.28 -22.11 -16.54
C GLN A 5 21.99 -21.65 -17.21
N SER A 6 21.43 -20.51 -16.76
CA SER A 6 20.60 -19.71 -17.63
C SER A 6 21.49 -19.27 -18.79
N ALA A 7 21.34 -19.98 -19.90
CA ALA A 7 21.94 -19.61 -21.15
C ALA A 7 21.42 -18.21 -21.51
N ASP A 8 22.25 -17.19 -21.36
CA ASP A 8 22.15 -15.93 -22.10
C ASP A 8 22.36 -16.27 -23.59
N LEU A 9 21.38 -16.93 -24.19
CA LEU A 9 21.25 -16.96 -25.63
C LEU A 9 20.84 -15.54 -26.02
N PRO A 10 21.67 -14.78 -26.72
CA PRO A 10 21.21 -13.55 -27.31
C PRO A 10 20.02 -13.92 -28.19
N VAL A 11 18.83 -13.42 -27.84
CA VAL A 11 17.69 -13.53 -28.73
C VAL A 11 18.11 -12.75 -29.98
N VAL A 12 18.52 -13.50 -31.00
CA VAL A 12 18.85 -12.92 -32.31
C VAL A 12 17.51 -12.50 -32.90
N ILE A 13 17.12 -11.28 -32.58
CA ILE A 13 15.93 -10.66 -33.19
C ILE A 13 16.29 -10.49 -34.66
N ASP A 14 15.52 -11.12 -35.54
CA ASP A 14 15.64 -10.96 -36.96
C ASP A 14 15.56 -9.47 -37.34
N GLU A 15 16.40 -9.02 -38.25
CA GLU A 15 16.47 -7.59 -38.67
C GLU A 15 15.10 -7.06 -39.11
N GLU A 16 14.26 -7.89 -39.72
CA GLU A 16 12.88 -7.51 -40.10
C GLU A 16 11.99 -7.26 -38.89
N THR A 17 12.09 -8.12 -37.86
CA THR A 17 11.35 -7.97 -36.59
C THR A 17 11.84 -6.74 -35.80
N LYS A 18 13.15 -6.48 -35.81
CA LYS A 18 13.73 -5.30 -35.21
C LYS A 18 13.23 -4.01 -35.87
N LEU A 19 13.20 -3.96 -37.20
CA LEU A 19 12.67 -2.80 -37.93
C LEU A 19 11.18 -2.58 -37.63
N LYS A 20 10.37 -3.62 -37.56
CA LYS A 20 8.95 -3.56 -37.18
C LYS A 20 8.76 -3.02 -35.76
N LEU A 21 9.58 -3.46 -34.81
CA LEU A 21 9.55 -2.97 -33.43
C LEU A 21 9.99 -1.50 -33.35
N MET A 22 11.04 -1.11 -34.10
CA MET A 22 11.49 0.28 -34.17
C MET A 22 10.43 1.21 -34.75
N ASP A 23 9.70 0.76 -35.75
CA ASP A 23 8.59 1.50 -36.36
C ASP A 23 7.37 1.57 -35.43
N TYR A 24 7.00 0.46 -34.83
CA TYR A 24 5.87 0.36 -33.88
C TYR A 24 6.05 1.27 -32.67
N TYR A 25 7.26 1.34 -32.09
CA TYR A 25 7.56 2.20 -30.94
C TYR A 25 8.08 3.59 -31.33
N HIS A 26 8.04 3.94 -32.61
CA HIS A 26 8.51 5.24 -33.13
C HIS A 26 9.96 5.59 -32.70
N LEU A 27 10.84 4.58 -32.56
CA LEU A 27 12.19 4.77 -32.02
C LEU A 27 13.09 5.59 -32.92
N ASN A 28 12.75 5.75 -34.19
CA ASN A 28 13.47 6.57 -35.16
C ASN A 28 13.08 8.06 -35.11
N ASP A 29 11.98 8.39 -34.40
CA ASP A 29 11.51 9.76 -34.28
C ASP A 29 12.34 10.57 -33.26
N PRO A 30 12.38 11.91 -33.36
CA PRO A 30 12.93 12.74 -32.31
C PRO A 30 12.24 12.51 -30.96
N LEU A 31 12.99 12.58 -29.83
CA LEU A 31 12.49 12.25 -28.49
C LEU A 31 11.19 12.96 -28.11
N TYR A 32 10.99 14.22 -28.54
CA TYR A 32 9.76 14.94 -28.24
C TYR A 32 8.54 14.36 -28.98
N LEU A 33 8.71 13.85 -30.21
CA LEU A 33 7.64 13.16 -30.94
C LEU A 33 7.32 11.80 -30.31
N GLN A 34 8.35 11.02 -29.94
CA GLN A 34 8.17 9.76 -29.19
C GLN A 34 7.34 9.99 -27.92
N PHE A 35 7.63 11.06 -27.17
CA PHE A 35 6.89 11.42 -25.96
C PHE A 35 5.42 11.74 -26.26
N PHE A 36 5.13 12.51 -27.30
CA PHE A 36 3.75 12.83 -27.67
C PHE A 36 2.97 11.60 -28.19
N HIS A 37 3.61 10.73 -28.98
CA HIS A 37 3.03 9.47 -29.39
C HIS A 37 2.70 8.60 -28.19
N TYR A 38 3.66 8.41 -27.28
CA TYR A 38 3.45 7.66 -26.04
C TYR A 38 2.29 8.22 -25.19
N LEU A 39 2.21 9.55 -25.02
CA LEU A 39 1.09 10.15 -24.27
C LEU A 39 -0.26 9.92 -24.94
N LYS A 40 -0.31 9.98 -26.26
CA LYS A 40 -1.51 9.71 -27.03
C LYS A 40 -1.95 8.25 -26.86
N ASP A 41 -1.03 7.31 -26.99
CA ASP A 41 -1.29 5.88 -26.86
C ASP A 41 -1.69 5.54 -25.42
N ALA A 42 -0.97 6.08 -24.42
CA ALA A 42 -1.30 5.94 -23.01
C ALA A 42 -2.71 6.48 -22.67
N ALA A 43 -3.15 7.57 -23.31
CA ALA A 43 -4.52 8.09 -23.14
C ALA A 43 -5.60 7.14 -23.66
N HIS A 44 -5.24 6.24 -24.59
CA HIS A 44 -6.11 5.16 -25.09
C HIS A 44 -5.88 3.83 -24.36
N LEU A 45 -5.09 3.82 -23.28
CA LEU A 45 -4.68 2.64 -22.51
C LEU A 45 -3.84 1.66 -23.34
N ASP A 46 -3.22 2.12 -24.40
CA ASP A 46 -2.27 1.33 -25.18
C ASP A 46 -0.84 1.62 -24.68
N PHE A 47 -0.27 0.68 -23.94
CA PHE A 47 1.10 0.71 -23.44
C PHE A 47 2.01 -0.26 -24.20
N GLY A 48 1.52 -0.81 -25.32
CA GLY A 48 2.21 -1.81 -26.12
C GLY A 48 2.17 -3.21 -25.49
N TYR A 49 3.13 -4.02 -25.89
CA TYR A 49 3.25 -5.42 -25.47
C TYR A 49 4.43 -5.60 -24.51
N SER A 50 4.22 -6.42 -23.50
CA SER A 50 5.30 -6.88 -22.63
C SER A 50 6.29 -7.72 -23.43
N ILE A 51 7.58 -7.43 -23.28
CA ILE A 51 8.65 -8.17 -23.92
C ILE A 51 8.81 -9.55 -23.25
N PHE A 52 8.63 -9.62 -21.95
CA PHE A 52 8.79 -10.84 -21.17
C PHE A 52 7.55 -11.75 -21.21
N TYR A 53 6.35 -11.17 -21.03
CA TYR A 53 5.09 -11.94 -20.96
C TYR A 53 4.45 -12.19 -22.32
N ASN A 54 4.85 -11.47 -23.38
CA ASN A 54 4.29 -11.53 -24.74
C ASN A 54 2.76 -11.32 -24.81
N VAL A 55 2.23 -10.46 -23.94
CA VAL A 55 0.81 -10.06 -23.87
C VAL A 55 0.71 -8.55 -23.72
N PRO A 56 -0.45 -7.93 -23.98
CA PRO A 56 -0.65 -6.50 -23.77
C PRO A 56 -0.30 -6.09 -22.33
N VAL A 57 0.39 -4.98 -22.17
CA VAL A 57 0.81 -4.45 -20.85
C VAL A 57 -0.39 -4.24 -19.92
N VAL A 58 -1.53 -3.78 -20.47
CA VAL A 58 -2.77 -3.58 -19.70
C VAL A 58 -3.26 -4.87 -19.05
N ASP A 59 -3.16 -6.00 -19.75
CA ASP A 59 -3.57 -7.30 -19.21
C ASP A 59 -2.67 -7.75 -18.06
N VAL A 60 -1.36 -7.52 -18.18
CA VAL A 60 -0.41 -7.80 -17.10
C VAL A 60 -0.73 -6.95 -15.87
N ILE A 61 -0.96 -5.65 -16.05
CA ILE A 61 -1.27 -4.70 -14.99
C ILE A 61 -2.62 -5.04 -14.33
N SER A 62 -3.66 -5.29 -15.14
CA SER A 62 -5.00 -5.61 -14.64
C SER A 62 -5.03 -6.88 -13.78
N GLY A 63 -4.19 -7.87 -14.10
CA GLY A 63 -4.03 -9.08 -13.30
C GLY A 63 -3.32 -8.86 -11.94
N ARG A 64 -2.52 -7.78 -11.81
CA ARG A 64 -1.74 -7.47 -10.60
C ARG A 64 -2.41 -6.45 -9.68
N LEU A 65 -3.12 -5.51 -10.28
CA LEU A 65 -3.75 -4.40 -9.57
C LEU A 65 -4.68 -4.84 -8.42
N PRO A 66 -5.58 -5.84 -8.56
CA PRO A 66 -6.46 -6.26 -7.48
C PRO A 66 -5.73 -6.72 -6.22
N TRP A 67 -4.58 -7.36 -6.37
CA TRP A 67 -3.77 -7.84 -5.25
C TRP A 67 -3.14 -6.68 -4.46
N THR A 68 -2.59 -5.70 -5.16
CA THR A 68 -2.09 -4.47 -4.52
C THR A 68 -3.21 -3.72 -3.80
N LEU A 69 -4.38 -3.57 -4.44
CA LEU A 69 -5.52 -2.90 -3.82
C LEU A 69 -6.01 -3.64 -2.57
N LEU A 70 -6.04 -4.97 -2.60
CA LEU A 70 -6.42 -5.78 -1.45
C LEU A 70 -5.43 -5.59 -0.29
N LEU A 71 -4.13 -5.66 -0.55
CA LEU A 71 -3.09 -5.49 0.46
C LEU A 71 -3.09 -4.06 1.02
N MET A 72 -3.02 -3.04 0.15
CA MET A 72 -2.97 -1.64 0.57
C MET A 72 -4.27 -1.21 1.27
N GLY A 73 -5.43 -1.56 0.70
CA GLY A 73 -6.72 -1.20 1.29
C GLY A 73 -6.94 -1.82 2.67
N SER A 74 -6.62 -3.10 2.82
CA SER A 74 -6.71 -3.78 4.12
C SER A 74 -5.68 -3.24 5.13
N ALA A 75 -4.44 -2.95 4.69
CA ALA A 75 -3.41 -2.38 5.55
C ALA A 75 -3.74 -0.94 5.98
N LEU A 76 -4.29 -0.12 5.09
CA LEU A 76 -4.78 1.23 5.41
C LEU A 76 -5.88 1.19 6.48
N LEU A 77 -6.87 0.31 6.30
CA LEU A 77 -7.94 0.15 7.28
C LEU A 77 -7.39 -0.30 8.63
N LEU A 78 -6.58 -1.34 8.65
CA LEU A 78 -6.05 -1.91 9.88
C LEU A 78 -5.13 -0.92 10.61
N SER A 79 -4.18 -0.28 9.90
CA SER A 79 -3.25 0.69 10.48
C SER A 79 -3.99 1.93 10.99
N THR A 80 -5.01 2.41 10.28
CA THR A 80 -5.81 3.56 10.69
C THR A 80 -6.63 3.23 11.94
N VAL A 81 -7.36 2.10 11.96
CA VAL A 81 -8.17 1.70 13.11
C VAL A 81 -7.29 1.51 14.34
N LEU A 82 -6.19 0.77 14.22
CA LEU A 82 -5.26 0.55 15.34
C LEU A 82 -4.60 1.85 15.78
N GLY A 83 -4.19 2.70 14.83
CA GLY A 83 -3.61 4.01 15.12
C GLY A 83 -4.56 4.92 15.89
N ILE A 84 -5.84 4.96 15.51
CA ILE A 84 -6.88 5.71 16.23
C ILE A 84 -7.09 5.15 17.63
N LEU A 85 -7.26 3.83 17.78
CA LEU A 85 -7.51 3.20 19.07
C LEU A 85 -6.35 3.42 20.03
N PHE A 86 -5.13 3.15 19.60
CA PHE A 86 -3.95 3.33 20.43
C PHE A 86 -3.65 4.80 20.70
N GLY A 87 -3.85 5.69 19.72
CA GLY A 87 -3.65 7.13 19.86
C GLY A 87 -4.60 7.76 20.87
N LEU A 88 -5.88 7.43 20.77
CA LEU A 88 -6.91 7.90 21.71
C LEU A 88 -6.66 7.38 23.13
N GLU A 89 -6.34 6.08 23.27
CA GLU A 89 -6.08 5.48 24.59
C GLU A 89 -4.79 6.02 25.22
N SER A 90 -3.75 6.25 24.41
CA SER A 90 -2.49 6.87 24.84
C SER A 90 -2.71 8.33 25.29
N SER A 91 -3.49 9.13 24.55
CA SER A 91 -3.82 10.50 24.92
C SER A 91 -4.58 10.57 26.25
N TRP A 92 -5.58 9.69 26.44
CA TRP A 92 -6.38 9.59 27.67
C TRP A 92 -5.54 9.21 28.89
N ASN A 93 -4.51 8.40 28.70
CA ASN A 93 -3.58 7.97 29.73
C ASN A 93 -2.25 8.73 29.70
N ARG A 94 -2.25 9.96 29.20
CA ARG A 94 -1.04 10.80 29.06
C ARG A 94 -0.22 10.83 30.36
N GLY A 95 1.07 10.55 30.24
CA GLY A 95 2.01 10.51 31.37
C GLY A 95 1.95 9.22 32.24
N LYS A 96 1.05 8.27 31.95
CA LYS A 96 1.01 6.97 32.63
C LYS A 96 1.88 5.95 31.88
N LYS A 97 2.11 4.78 32.51
CA LYS A 97 2.92 3.67 31.95
C LYS A 97 2.46 3.21 30.58
N LEU A 98 1.14 3.17 30.32
CA LEU A 98 0.58 2.78 29.03
C LEU A 98 0.99 3.76 27.92
N ASP A 99 0.85 5.06 28.16
CA ASP A 99 1.27 6.09 27.22
C ASP A 99 2.75 5.99 26.91
N SER A 100 3.60 5.85 27.91
CA SER A 100 5.06 5.70 27.74
C SER A 100 5.42 4.45 26.95
N LEU A 101 4.74 3.32 27.21
CA LEU A 101 4.97 2.06 26.49
C LEU A 101 4.61 2.17 25.00
N LEU A 102 3.44 2.75 24.71
CA LEU A 102 2.97 2.93 23.32
C LEU A 102 3.85 3.96 22.58
N LEU A 103 4.24 5.05 23.26
CA LEU A 103 5.03 6.14 22.67
C LEU A 103 6.46 5.68 22.30
N ILE A 104 7.03 4.73 23.02
CA ILE A 104 8.34 4.16 22.70
C ILE A 104 8.19 2.97 21.76
N GLY A 105 7.25 2.06 22.04
CA GLY A 105 7.15 0.77 21.36
C GLY A 105 6.65 0.87 19.92
N LEU A 106 5.61 1.67 19.65
CA LEU A 106 5.04 1.72 18.31
C LEU A 106 5.96 2.39 17.27
N PRO A 107 6.60 3.54 17.55
CA PRO A 107 7.51 4.15 16.58
C PRO A 107 8.73 3.29 16.23
N LEU A 108 9.11 2.32 17.08
CA LEU A 108 10.19 1.37 16.75
C LEU A 108 9.90 0.58 15.47
N PHE A 109 8.66 0.23 15.19
CA PHE A 109 8.30 -0.47 13.94
C PHE A 109 8.62 0.37 12.70
N ARG A 110 8.44 1.68 12.76
CA ARG A 110 8.75 2.58 11.65
C ARG A 110 10.26 2.87 11.51
N SER A 111 11.02 2.66 12.56
CA SER A 111 12.48 2.83 12.54
C SER A 111 13.19 1.67 11.85
N VAL A 112 12.53 0.52 11.73
CA VAL A 112 13.05 -0.67 11.04
C VAL A 112 12.64 -0.61 9.57
N PRO A 113 13.56 -0.82 8.60
CA PRO A 113 13.19 -0.91 7.19
C PRO A 113 12.11 -1.98 6.96
N VAL A 114 11.08 -1.64 6.19
CA VAL A 114 9.90 -2.51 6.01
C VAL A 114 10.25 -3.89 5.45
N PHE A 115 11.23 -3.98 4.54
CA PHE A 115 11.70 -5.25 3.99
C PHE A 115 12.34 -6.15 5.06
N PHE A 116 13.06 -5.55 6.01
CA PHE A 116 13.67 -6.29 7.12
C PHE A 116 12.60 -6.79 8.11
N LEU A 117 11.61 -5.96 8.42
CA LEU A 117 10.46 -6.37 9.23
C LEU A 117 9.73 -7.54 8.57
N GLY A 118 9.48 -7.47 7.25
CA GLY A 118 8.88 -8.58 6.48
C GLY A 118 9.68 -9.86 6.57
N SER A 119 11.00 -9.77 6.43
CA SER A 119 11.89 -10.95 6.52
C SER A 119 11.86 -11.58 7.91
N ILE A 120 11.80 -10.77 8.99
CA ILE A 120 11.65 -11.28 10.36
C ILE A 120 10.31 -12.00 10.53
N LEU A 121 9.22 -11.44 10.01
CA LEU A 121 7.89 -12.06 10.10
C LEU A 121 7.83 -13.39 9.35
N ILE A 122 8.40 -13.47 8.14
CA ILE A 122 8.51 -14.72 7.37
C ILE A 122 9.30 -15.76 8.16
N PHE A 123 10.48 -15.38 8.67
CA PHE A 123 11.32 -16.30 9.41
C PHE A 123 10.63 -16.83 10.68
N LEU A 124 10.00 -15.94 11.45
CA LEU A 124 9.41 -16.32 12.74
C LEU A 124 8.09 -17.08 12.55
N PHE A 125 7.13 -16.52 11.83
CA PHE A 125 5.77 -17.04 11.73
C PHE A 125 5.59 -18.01 10.56
N GLY A 126 6.30 -17.80 9.46
CA GLY A 126 6.25 -18.68 8.31
C GLY A 126 7.12 -19.92 8.46
N TYR A 127 8.43 -19.71 8.70
CA TYR A 127 9.40 -20.80 8.71
C TYR A 127 9.47 -21.50 10.07
N ARG A 128 9.72 -20.76 11.17
CA ARG A 128 9.99 -21.37 12.47
C ARG A 128 8.73 -21.92 13.16
N LEU A 129 7.63 -21.21 13.10
CA LEU A 129 6.36 -21.59 13.71
C LEU A 129 5.43 -22.33 12.73
N GLY A 130 5.64 -22.21 11.41
CA GLY A 130 4.81 -22.86 10.39
C GLY A 130 3.34 -22.46 10.43
N MET A 131 3.04 -21.24 10.91
CA MET A 131 1.65 -20.79 11.13
C MET A 131 1.01 -20.22 9.86
N PHE A 132 1.80 -19.59 9.00
CA PHE A 132 1.31 -18.88 7.81
C PHE A 132 2.18 -19.17 6.59
N PRO A 133 1.61 -19.08 5.37
CA PRO A 133 2.38 -19.20 4.12
C PRO A 133 3.49 -18.13 4.06
N VAL A 134 4.62 -18.51 3.46
CA VAL A 134 5.80 -17.61 3.39
C VAL A 134 5.82 -16.74 2.15
N SER A 135 5.05 -17.08 1.10
CA SER A 135 5.08 -16.37 -0.18
C SER A 135 3.81 -16.59 -1.00
N GLY A 136 3.58 -15.67 -1.97
CA GLY A 136 2.45 -15.73 -2.88
C GLY A 136 1.15 -15.19 -2.30
N ALA A 137 0.07 -15.29 -3.05
CA ALA A 137 -1.28 -14.91 -2.63
C ALA A 137 -2.25 -16.10 -2.59
N LEU A 138 -1.84 -17.23 -3.17
CA LEU A 138 -2.59 -18.47 -3.27
C LEU A 138 -1.64 -19.67 -3.18
N THR A 139 -2.12 -20.77 -2.66
CA THR A 139 -1.38 -22.04 -2.64
C THR A 139 -1.33 -22.63 -4.06
N PRO A 140 -0.12 -22.83 -4.63
CA PRO A 140 0.01 -23.39 -5.97
C PRO A 140 -0.65 -24.77 -6.08
N TYR A 141 -1.32 -25.00 -7.22
CA TYR A 141 -1.96 -26.29 -7.56
C TYR A 141 -3.04 -26.76 -6.56
N MET A 142 -3.56 -25.88 -5.71
CA MET A 142 -4.64 -26.23 -4.79
C MET A 142 -5.97 -26.31 -5.55
N ASP A 143 -6.66 -27.43 -5.44
CA ASP A 143 -8.02 -27.58 -5.96
C ASP A 143 -9.02 -27.09 -4.92
N TYR A 144 -9.65 -25.93 -5.20
CA TYR A 144 -10.58 -25.29 -4.27
C TYR A 144 -11.97 -25.93 -4.33
N GLN A 145 -12.39 -26.58 -3.27
CA GLN A 145 -13.72 -27.18 -3.12
C GLN A 145 -14.86 -26.13 -2.92
N GLY A 146 -14.64 -24.90 -3.36
CA GLY A 146 -15.62 -23.80 -3.30
C GLY A 146 -15.02 -22.46 -2.95
N PHE A 147 -15.85 -21.42 -3.04
CA PHE A 147 -15.46 -20.04 -2.79
C PHE A 147 -14.88 -19.81 -1.38
N SER A 148 -15.44 -20.48 -0.37
CA SER A 148 -14.98 -20.36 1.03
C SER A 148 -13.54 -20.86 1.24
N SER A 149 -13.14 -21.95 0.56
CA SER A 149 -11.78 -22.48 0.66
C SER A 149 -10.77 -21.55 0.00
N MET A 150 -11.12 -20.95 -1.14
CA MET A 150 -10.31 -19.96 -1.83
C MET A 150 -10.12 -18.69 -0.98
N VAL A 151 -11.19 -18.14 -0.40
CA VAL A 151 -11.11 -16.96 0.48
C VAL A 151 -10.24 -17.23 1.71
N LYS A 152 -10.34 -18.40 2.31
CA LYS A 152 -9.47 -18.80 3.42
C LYS A 152 -8.01 -18.84 3.04
N ASP A 153 -7.68 -19.36 1.85
CA ASP A 153 -6.33 -19.45 1.37
C ASP A 153 -5.75 -18.05 1.11
N ILE A 154 -6.50 -17.18 0.40
CA ILE A 154 -6.13 -15.77 0.20
C ILE A 154 -5.89 -15.08 1.54
N ALA A 155 -6.81 -15.24 2.50
CA ALA A 155 -6.67 -14.62 3.82
C ALA A 155 -5.41 -15.10 4.54
N SER A 156 -5.07 -16.40 4.47
CA SER A 156 -3.87 -16.94 5.11
C SER A 156 -2.57 -16.35 4.53
N HIS A 157 -2.51 -16.16 3.22
CA HIS A 157 -1.38 -15.54 2.53
C HIS A 157 -1.29 -14.03 2.76
N LEU A 158 -2.43 -13.37 3.01
CA LEU A 158 -2.49 -11.93 3.26
C LEU A 158 -2.02 -11.54 4.67
N ILE A 159 -2.14 -12.40 5.68
CA ILE A 159 -1.90 -12.07 7.10
C ILE A 159 -0.50 -11.47 7.33
N LEU A 160 0.55 -12.13 6.87
CA LEU A 160 1.92 -11.64 7.11
C LEU A 160 2.25 -10.35 6.36
N PRO A 161 1.96 -10.21 5.03
CA PRO A 161 2.10 -8.96 4.31
C PRO A 161 1.30 -7.81 4.94
N LEU A 162 0.05 -8.09 5.33
CA LEU A 162 -0.84 -7.14 5.99
C LEU A 162 -0.27 -6.68 7.35
N ALA A 163 0.16 -7.62 8.17
CA ALA A 163 0.77 -7.32 9.48
C ALA A 163 2.03 -6.46 9.31
N CYS A 164 2.88 -6.80 8.33
CA CYS A 164 4.10 -6.05 8.02
C CYS A 164 3.81 -4.60 7.64
N LEU A 165 2.95 -4.41 6.63
CA LEU A 165 2.63 -3.08 6.10
C LEU A 165 1.86 -2.25 7.14
N SER A 166 0.91 -2.86 7.86
CA SER A 166 0.15 -2.17 8.91
C SER A 166 1.02 -1.77 10.10
N ALA A 167 1.94 -2.62 10.54
CA ALA A 167 2.86 -2.30 11.64
C ALA A 167 3.80 -1.14 11.28
N PHE A 168 4.20 -1.06 10.02
CA PHE A 168 5.04 0.04 9.51
C PHE A 168 4.28 1.37 9.43
N GLU A 169 3.02 1.36 8.99
CA GLU A 169 2.21 2.58 8.76
C GLU A 169 1.50 3.10 10.01
N MET A 170 1.03 2.21 10.90
CA MET A 170 0.25 2.54 12.08
C MET A 170 0.88 3.62 12.99
N PRO A 171 2.20 3.66 13.25
CA PRO A 171 2.81 4.64 14.13
C PRO A 171 2.57 6.09 13.70
N GLY A 172 2.46 6.36 12.39
CA GLY A 172 2.14 7.70 11.87
C GLY A 172 0.78 8.19 12.33
N THR A 173 -0.26 7.38 12.12
CA THR A 173 -1.63 7.68 12.56
C THR A 173 -1.73 7.72 14.09
N TYR A 174 -1.08 6.79 14.80
CA TYR A 174 -1.01 6.77 16.25
C TYR A 174 -0.50 8.09 16.83
N LEU A 175 0.67 8.56 16.36
CA LEU A 175 1.28 9.80 16.88
C LEU A 175 0.41 11.02 16.59
N LEU A 176 -0.18 11.10 15.38
CA LEU A 176 -1.09 12.19 15.04
C LEU A 176 -2.30 12.20 15.98
N VAL A 177 -3.02 11.08 16.07
CA VAL A 177 -4.23 10.99 16.91
C VAL A 177 -3.92 11.28 18.37
N ARG A 178 -2.82 10.70 18.90
CA ARG A 178 -2.38 10.99 20.26
C ARG A 178 -2.15 12.48 20.49
N ASN A 179 -1.47 13.15 19.58
CA ASN A 179 -1.16 14.59 19.72
C ASN A 179 -2.40 15.44 19.64
N VAL A 180 -3.24 15.24 18.62
CA VAL A 180 -4.47 16.02 18.44
C VAL A 180 -5.45 15.78 19.60
N CYS A 181 -5.69 14.51 19.98
CA CYS A 181 -6.57 14.21 21.11
C CYS A 181 -6.00 14.74 22.45
N SER A 182 -4.67 14.74 22.64
CA SER A 182 -4.08 15.33 23.84
C SER A 182 -4.31 16.85 23.96
N GLN A 183 -4.31 17.56 22.84
CA GLN A 183 -4.64 19.00 22.82
C GLN A 183 -6.11 19.22 23.15
N GLN A 184 -7.00 18.38 22.64
CA GLN A 184 -8.44 18.47 22.90
C GLN A 184 -8.81 18.19 24.36
N LEU A 185 -8.03 17.40 25.11
CA LEU A 185 -8.29 17.13 26.53
C LEU A 185 -8.30 18.40 27.40
N GLU A 186 -7.61 19.45 27.01
CA GLU A 186 -7.53 20.73 27.71
C GLU A 186 -8.65 21.70 27.27
N SER A 187 -9.53 21.29 26.33
CA SER A 187 -10.58 22.16 25.78
C SER A 187 -11.74 22.38 26.75
N PRO A 188 -12.37 23.57 26.75
CA PRO A 188 -13.50 23.89 27.66
C PRO A 188 -14.67 22.91 27.55
N TYR A 189 -14.98 22.39 26.34
CA TYR A 189 -16.08 21.45 26.16
C TYR A 189 -15.80 20.09 26.84
N VAL A 190 -14.55 19.62 26.85
CA VAL A 190 -14.17 18.37 27.52
C VAL A 190 -14.29 18.54 29.02
N LEU A 191 -13.83 19.67 29.57
CA LEU A 191 -13.99 19.99 31.00
C LEU A 191 -15.47 20.04 31.40
N MET A 192 -16.32 20.60 30.52
CA MET A 192 -17.77 20.64 30.74
C MET A 192 -18.39 19.22 30.73
N ASP A 193 -17.98 18.35 29.79
CA ASP A 193 -18.45 16.97 29.72
C ASP A 193 -18.11 16.19 31.00
N ILE A 194 -16.88 16.34 31.48
CA ILE A 194 -16.42 15.73 32.74
C ILE A 194 -17.23 16.30 33.92
N ALA A 195 -17.43 17.63 33.99
CA ALA A 195 -18.20 18.27 35.05
C ALA A 195 -19.68 17.83 35.08
N ARG A 196 -20.25 17.50 33.92
CA ARG A 196 -21.60 16.93 33.78
C ARG A 196 -21.64 15.45 34.18
N GLY A 197 -20.53 14.81 34.50
CA GLY A 197 -20.48 13.40 34.89
C GLY A 197 -20.66 12.41 33.75
N LEU A 198 -20.36 12.81 32.51
CA LEU A 198 -20.41 11.90 31.35
C LEU A 198 -19.39 10.76 31.53
N LYS A 199 -19.75 9.58 31.05
CA LYS A 199 -18.84 8.42 31.06
C LYS A 199 -17.63 8.67 30.17
N ASP A 200 -16.45 8.18 30.56
CA ASP A 200 -15.20 8.30 29.82
C ASP A 200 -15.33 7.93 28.34
N SER A 201 -16.12 6.91 28.02
CA SER A 201 -16.37 6.48 26.63
C SER A 201 -17.07 7.55 25.78
N HIS A 202 -17.97 8.34 26.38
CA HIS A 202 -18.66 9.43 25.71
C HIS A 202 -17.70 10.61 25.50
N VAL A 203 -16.91 10.97 26.53
CA VAL A 203 -15.90 12.03 26.42
C VAL A 203 -14.86 11.69 25.37
N LYS A 204 -14.34 10.47 25.37
CA LYS A 204 -13.39 9.96 24.35
C LYS A 204 -13.98 10.07 22.93
N ARG A 205 -15.26 9.72 22.77
CA ARG A 205 -15.94 9.82 21.47
C ARG A 205 -16.07 11.28 21.01
N HIS A 206 -16.40 12.22 21.89
CA HIS A 206 -16.48 13.64 21.56
C HIS A 206 -15.11 14.19 21.14
N ILE A 207 -14.04 13.84 21.87
CA ILE A 207 -12.67 14.20 21.52
C ILE A 207 -12.31 13.68 20.12
N LEU A 208 -12.60 12.40 19.84
CA LEU A 208 -12.29 11.80 18.55
C LEU A 208 -13.05 12.45 17.39
N LEU A 209 -14.35 12.73 17.56
CA LEU A 209 -15.16 13.37 16.54
C LEU A 209 -14.66 14.78 16.20
N ASN A 210 -14.22 15.55 17.21
CA ASN A 210 -13.64 16.87 17.00
C ASN A 210 -12.20 16.82 16.45
N SER A 211 -11.57 15.64 16.46
CA SER A 211 -10.23 15.40 15.94
C SER A 211 -10.23 14.72 14.55
N ILE A 212 -11.40 14.52 13.94
CA ILE A 212 -11.52 13.70 12.72
C ILE A 212 -10.86 14.32 11.49
N GLY A 213 -10.91 15.64 11.34
CA GLY A 213 -10.35 16.35 10.18
C GLY A 213 -8.86 16.04 9.96
N PRO A 214 -7.98 16.29 10.95
CA PRO A 214 -6.57 15.93 10.85
C PRO A 214 -6.32 14.43 10.58
N VAL A 215 -7.17 13.54 11.10
CA VAL A 215 -7.04 12.10 10.86
C VAL A 215 -7.33 11.74 9.40
N VAL A 216 -8.37 12.32 8.82
CA VAL A 216 -8.71 12.10 7.40
C VAL A 216 -7.60 12.61 6.50
N ASN A 217 -7.05 13.79 6.77
CA ASN A 217 -5.89 14.33 6.04
C ASN A 217 -4.67 13.41 6.12
N GLN A 218 -4.40 12.82 7.30
CA GLN A 218 -3.32 11.85 7.47
C GLN A 218 -3.54 10.58 6.64
N VAL A 219 -4.75 10.02 6.68
CA VAL A 219 -5.11 8.82 5.89
C VAL A 219 -4.93 9.08 4.39
N ALA A 220 -5.32 10.27 3.94
CA ALA A 220 -5.12 10.70 2.57
C ALA A 220 -3.63 10.73 2.18
N ALA A 221 -2.81 11.37 3.00
CA ALA A 221 -1.36 11.42 2.76
C ALA A 221 -0.71 10.03 2.78
N MET A 222 -1.17 9.13 3.66
CA MET A 222 -0.67 7.74 3.73
C MET A 222 -0.86 6.99 2.41
N LEU A 223 -1.97 7.16 1.70
CA LEU A 223 -2.22 6.47 0.44
C LEU A 223 -1.09 6.67 -0.58
N GLY A 224 -0.57 7.89 -0.70
CA GLY A 224 0.55 8.18 -1.60
C GLY A 224 1.86 7.50 -1.18
N PHE A 225 2.16 7.48 0.13
CA PHE A 225 3.40 6.87 0.65
C PHE A 225 3.35 5.34 0.70
N MET A 226 2.17 4.75 0.89
CA MET A 226 1.99 3.30 0.97
C MET A 226 2.40 2.56 -0.29
N VAL A 227 2.33 3.22 -1.46
CA VAL A 227 2.78 2.62 -2.73
C VAL A 227 4.24 2.18 -2.64
N GLY A 228 5.12 3.04 -2.09
CA GLY A 228 6.53 2.70 -1.88
C GLY A 228 6.72 1.55 -0.88
N GLY A 229 5.98 1.58 0.24
CA GLY A 229 6.01 0.50 1.25
C GLY A 229 5.49 -0.83 0.70
N ALA A 230 4.39 -0.79 -0.04
CA ALA A 230 3.78 -1.96 -0.67
C ALA A 230 4.73 -2.65 -1.64
N LEU A 231 5.50 -1.89 -2.45
CA LEU A 231 6.50 -2.45 -3.37
C LEU A 231 7.48 -3.40 -2.63
N PHE A 232 8.04 -2.95 -1.52
CA PHE A 232 8.97 -3.77 -0.75
C PHE A 232 8.29 -4.97 -0.09
N VAL A 233 7.07 -4.80 0.45
CA VAL A 233 6.33 -5.89 1.07
C VAL A 233 5.94 -6.94 0.02
N GLU A 234 5.41 -6.53 -1.12
CA GLU A 234 5.05 -7.43 -2.22
C GLU A 234 6.27 -8.22 -2.73
N THR A 235 7.42 -7.57 -2.84
CA THR A 235 8.66 -8.23 -3.27
C THR A 235 9.14 -9.25 -2.24
N VAL A 236 9.19 -8.89 -0.95
CA VAL A 236 9.67 -9.78 0.12
C VAL A 236 8.78 -11.01 0.28
N PHE A 237 7.46 -10.83 0.20
CA PHE A 237 6.50 -11.93 0.32
C PHE A 237 6.17 -12.59 -1.02
N SER A 238 6.82 -12.18 -2.12
CA SER A 238 6.47 -12.60 -3.50
C SER A 238 4.96 -12.49 -3.76
N TYR A 239 4.33 -11.47 -3.18
CA TYR A 239 2.90 -11.22 -3.32
C TYR A 239 2.62 -10.64 -4.72
N PRO A 240 1.67 -11.19 -5.50
CA PRO A 240 1.56 -10.92 -6.94
C PRO A 240 0.94 -9.57 -7.28
N GLY A 241 1.44 -8.49 -6.67
CA GLY A 241 0.96 -7.13 -6.87
C GLY A 241 1.78 -6.32 -7.87
N MET A 242 1.46 -5.02 -7.95
CA MET A 242 2.11 -4.04 -8.84
C MET A 242 3.57 -3.78 -8.48
N GLY A 243 3.92 -3.80 -7.19
CA GLY A 243 5.30 -3.61 -6.74
C GLY A 243 6.21 -4.75 -7.17
N LEU A 244 5.76 -6.00 -7.00
CA LEU A 244 6.48 -7.18 -7.51
C LEU A 244 6.56 -7.15 -9.03
N LEU A 245 5.51 -6.69 -9.73
CA LEU A 245 5.53 -6.53 -11.18
C LEU A 245 6.61 -5.54 -11.62
N VAL A 246 6.69 -4.37 -10.99
CA VAL A 246 7.72 -3.35 -11.28
C VAL A 246 9.12 -3.91 -11.03
N TYR A 247 9.31 -4.61 -9.90
CA TYR A 247 10.59 -5.25 -9.60
C TYR A 247 11.01 -6.26 -10.67
N ASN A 248 10.11 -7.18 -11.06
CA ASN A 248 10.38 -8.18 -12.09
C ASN A 248 10.65 -7.53 -13.45
N ALA A 249 9.82 -6.57 -13.87
CA ALA A 249 10.00 -5.85 -15.12
C ALA A 249 11.34 -5.10 -15.17
N PHE A 250 11.82 -4.59 -14.04
CA PHE A 250 13.15 -3.98 -13.94
C PHE A 250 14.27 -5.00 -14.16
N ILE A 251 14.19 -6.17 -13.51
CA ILE A 251 15.20 -7.23 -13.66
C ILE A 251 15.21 -7.78 -15.09
N GLU A 252 14.02 -8.02 -15.67
CA GLU A 252 13.87 -8.57 -17.02
C GLU A 252 14.02 -7.50 -18.13
N ARG A 253 14.23 -6.23 -17.76
CA ARG A 253 14.33 -5.09 -18.69
C ARG A 253 13.10 -4.92 -19.58
N ASP A 254 11.92 -5.23 -19.05
CA ASP A 254 10.64 -5.05 -19.74
C ASP A 254 10.18 -3.60 -19.62
N TYR A 255 10.75 -2.73 -20.47
CA TYR A 255 10.48 -1.30 -20.43
C TYR A 255 9.02 -0.92 -20.69
N PRO A 256 8.27 -1.56 -21.61
CA PRO A 256 6.85 -1.27 -21.79
C PRO A 256 6.04 -1.50 -20.49
N VAL A 257 6.28 -2.61 -19.79
CA VAL A 257 5.62 -2.89 -18.50
C VAL A 257 6.03 -1.86 -17.44
N LEU A 258 7.31 -1.48 -17.36
CA LEU A 258 7.78 -0.46 -16.43
C LEU A 258 7.07 0.89 -16.66
N GLN A 259 7.03 1.35 -17.90
CA GLN A 259 6.38 2.62 -18.26
C GLN A 259 4.89 2.58 -17.95
N GLY A 260 4.19 1.53 -18.39
CA GLY A 260 2.77 1.34 -18.11
C GLY A 260 2.48 1.30 -16.61
N ALA A 261 3.25 0.52 -15.84
CA ALA A 261 3.09 0.41 -14.39
C ALA A 261 3.29 1.75 -13.68
N PHE A 262 4.31 2.53 -14.04
CA PHE A 262 4.53 3.85 -13.45
C PHE A 262 3.40 4.84 -13.77
N VAL A 263 2.86 4.84 -14.98
CA VAL A 263 1.71 5.68 -15.34
C VAL A 263 0.48 5.26 -14.52
N PHE A 264 0.19 3.96 -14.42
CA PHE A 264 -0.92 3.47 -13.59
C PHE A 264 -0.77 3.82 -12.12
N ILE A 265 0.42 3.64 -11.55
CA ILE A 265 0.70 4.02 -10.16
C ILE A 265 0.53 5.53 -9.96
N ALA A 266 1.04 6.36 -10.87
CA ALA A 266 0.90 7.81 -10.77
C ALA A 266 -0.57 8.24 -10.85
N LEU A 267 -1.34 7.70 -11.80
CA LEU A 267 -2.77 7.98 -11.93
C LEU A 267 -3.56 7.50 -10.71
N PHE A 268 -3.23 6.33 -10.19
CA PHE A 268 -3.85 5.81 -8.96
C PHE A 268 -3.59 6.72 -7.77
N VAL A 269 -2.34 7.15 -7.55
CA VAL A 269 -1.99 8.08 -6.46
C VAL A 269 -2.70 9.42 -6.61
N LEU A 270 -2.75 9.97 -7.83
CA LEU A 270 -3.48 11.21 -8.12
C LEU A 270 -4.99 11.06 -7.83
N ALA A 271 -5.58 9.96 -8.26
CA ALA A 271 -7.00 9.68 -8.02
C ALA A 271 -7.30 9.53 -6.51
N CYS A 272 -6.44 8.84 -5.78
CA CYS A 272 -6.56 8.71 -4.32
C CYS A 272 -6.43 10.06 -3.61
N ASN A 273 -5.45 10.88 -3.97
CA ASN A 273 -5.28 12.22 -3.39
C ASN A 273 -6.49 13.11 -3.70
N TYR A 274 -6.96 13.12 -4.95
CA TYR A 274 -8.14 13.89 -5.33
C TYR A 274 -9.41 13.44 -4.58
N ALA A 275 -9.62 12.12 -4.45
CA ALA A 275 -10.73 11.58 -3.67
C ALA A 275 -10.64 12.01 -2.18
N ALA A 276 -9.44 12.00 -1.64
CA ALA A 276 -9.17 12.44 -0.27
C ALA A 276 -9.45 13.93 -0.08
N ASP A 277 -9.04 14.78 -1.01
CA ASP A 277 -9.31 16.24 -0.96
C ASP A 277 -10.81 16.53 -0.99
N ILE A 278 -11.58 15.77 -1.80
CA ILE A 278 -13.04 15.88 -1.82
C ILE A 278 -13.64 15.54 -0.45
N VAL A 279 -13.19 14.42 0.16
CA VAL A 279 -13.67 13.99 1.48
C VAL A 279 -13.32 15.03 2.54
N CYS A 280 -12.10 15.56 2.54
CA CYS A 280 -11.66 16.60 3.46
C CYS A 280 -12.49 17.88 3.32
N SER A 281 -12.68 18.35 2.08
CA SER A 281 -13.51 19.55 1.79
C SER A 281 -14.96 19.38 2.27
N TYR A 282 -15.51 18.19 2.17
CA TYR A 282 -16.87 17.90 2.63
C TYR A 282 -16.97 17.87 4.16
N ILE A 283 -15.93 17.41 4.86
CA ILE A 283 -15.88 17.39 6.33
C ILE A 283 -15.66 18.82 6.87
N ASP A 284 -14.72 19.56 6.31
CA ASP A 284 -14.40 20.94 6.72
C ASP A 284 -15.56 21.89 6.42
N GLY A 285 -16.27 21.72 5.30
CA GLY A 285 -17.45 22.50 4.94
C GLY A 285 -18.63 22.32 5.92
N ARG A 286 -18.69 21.21 6.65
CA ARG A 286 -19.67 21.02 7.73
C ARG A 286 -19.25 21.67 9.05
N ALA A 287 -17.96 21.70 9.35
CA ALA A 287 -17.43 22.33 10.55
C ALA A 287 -17.55 23.86 10.55
N GLY A 288 -17.69 24.49 9.38
CA GLY A 288 -17.87 25.92 9.23
C GLY A 288 -19.33 26.42 9.25
N GLN A 289 -20.31 25.50 9.43
CA GLN A 289 -21.75 25.83 9.47
C GLN A 289 -22.39 25.63 10.86
N GLU A 290 -21.63 25.19 11.86
CA GLU A 290 -22.00 25.17 13.28
C GLU A 290 -21.25 26.28 14.06
#